data_8f7d0c0a0f0c0a02416d93da5a6018fb
#
_entry.id   8f7d0c0a0f0c0a02416d93da5a6018fb
#
_cell.length_a   1.000
_cell.length_b   1.000
_cell.length_c   1.000
_cell.angle_alpha   90.00
_cell.angle_beta   90.00
_cell.angle_gamma   90.00
#
_symmetry.space_group_name_H-M   'P 1'
#
loop_
_entity.id
_entity.type
_entity.pdbx_description
1 polymer ?
#
loop_
_entity_poly.entity_id
_entity_poly.type
_entity_poly.pdbx_seq_one_letter_code
_entity_poly.pdbx_strand_id
1 'polypeptide(L)'
;RYVTPIGGEYRNSLAFYESRVEGHRNVIYRNGAADFQMTEEDVATVEYASYGALITAGTVFAAEPSRSATFFAFERAKAAGLPIVFDVDYRPYSWPSPEVASEVLSRAAAQCDMIVGNDEEFGFMAADYDKGLAKAQSLAEAGALIVYKMGEKGAITFANGEEIRTGIYPVDAMKPTGAGDSFMAGLMTSLAGGHSLREAILRGSACASITVSKPGCAPAMADTATLDAFLADHPGPTEPMTQSRAEA
;
A
#
# COMPACT_ATOMS: atom_id res chain seq x y z
N ARG A 1 7.15 8.80 -19.07
CA ARG A 1 6.34 9.17 -20.23
C ARG A 1 5.10 9.97 -19.80
N TYR A 2 4.41 9.55 -18.76
CA TYR A 2 3.17 10.16 -18.29
C TYR A 2 3.36 11.03 -17.04
N VAL A 3 4.45 11.78 -16.98
CA VAL A 3 4.69 12.75 -15.91
C VAL A 3 4.41 14.14 -16.45
N THR A 4 3.40 14.81 -15.87
CA THR A 4 3.01 16.16 -16.24
C THR A 4 3.64 17.15 -15.27
N PRO A 5 4.56 18.02 -15.69
CA PRO A 5 5.12 19.05 -14.82
C PRO A 5 4.06 20.11 -14.51
N ILE A 6 3.90 20.42 -13.23
CA ILE A 6 3.00 21.48 -12.76
C ILE A 6 3.82 22.70 -12.36
N GLY A 7 3.50 23.85 -12.96
CA GLY A 7 4.19 25.11 -12.74
C GLY A 7 3.41 26.07 -11.83
N GLY A 8 3.83 27.35 -11.85
CA GLY A 8 3.19 28.40 -11.06
C GLY A 8 3.58 28.37 -9.58
N GLU A 9 2.59 28.48 -8.70
CA GLU A 9 2.81 28.52 -7.24
C GLU A 9 2.89 27.16 -6.58
N TYR A 10 2.58 26.08 -7.30
CA TYR A 10 2.63 24.73 -6.78
C TYR A 10 4.05 24.29 -6.46
N ARG A 11 4.19 23.48 -5.41
CA ARG A 11 5.46 22.90 -4.97
C ARG A 11 5.31 21.40 -4.80
N ASN A 12 6.42 20.68 -4.84
CA ASN A 12 6.42 19.27 -4.47
C ASN A 12 6.03 19.10 -3.00
N SER A 13 5.38 17.98 -2.69
CA SER A 13 5.21 17.54 -1.31
C SER A 13 6.57 17.37 -0.64
N LEU A 14 6.65 17.69 0.65
CA LEU A 14 7.85 17.56 1.45
C LEU A 14 7.56 16.76 2.71
N ALA A 15 8.22 15.63 2.86
CA ALA A 15 8.08 14.75 4.02
C ALA A 15 9.28 14.85 4.94
N PHE A 16 9.03 15.01 6.24
CA PHE A 16 10.01 14.84 7.30
C PHE A 16 9.63 13.62 8.13
N TYR A 17 10.62 12.79 8.44
CA TYR A 17 10.43 11.64 9.31
C TYR A 17 11.58 11.51 10.30
N GLU A 18 11.29 10.98 11.48
CA GLU A 18 12.30 10.68 12.50
C GLU A 18 12.87 9.27 12.25
N SER A 19 14.20 9.16 12.36
CA SER A 19 14.91 7.87 12.24
C SER A 19 14.89 7.12 13.58
N ARG A 20 13.71 6.73 14.04
CA ARG A 20 13.49 5.88 15.22
C ARG A 20 12.28 5.01 15.01
N VAL A 21 12.20 3.87 15.69
CA VAL A 21 11.09 2.93 15.60
C VAL A 21 9.97 3.33 16.54
N GLU A 22 10.26 3.46 17.83
CA GLU A 22 9.26 3.80 18.84
C GLU A 22 8.89 5.28 18.80
N GLY A 23 7.58 5.56 18.77
CA GLY A 23 7.02 6.90 18.82
C GLY A 23 7.53 7.82 17.70
N HIS A 24 7.93 7.27 16.55
CA HIS A 24 8.35 8.05 15.40
C HIS A 24 7.25 9.00 14.93
N ARG A 25 7.67 10.15 14.41
CA ARG A 25 6.75 11.14 13.85
C ARG A 25 7.07 11.37 12.39
N ASN A 26 6.00 11.45 11.60
CA ASN A 26 6.03 11.87 10.22
C ASN A 26 5.25 13.17 10.07
N VAL A 27 5.79 14.10 9.30
CA VAL A 27 5.05 15.29 8.86
C VAL A 27 5.23 15.42 7.37
N ILE A 28 4.12 15.51 6.63
CA ILE A 28 4.12 15.76 5.19
C ILE A 28 3.44 17.09 4.91
N TYR A 29 4.19 18.01 4.35
CA TYR A 29 3.66 19.28 3.83
C TYR A 29 3.18 19.02 2.40
N ARG A 30 1.86 18.92 2.22
CA ARG A 30 1.23 18.55 0.95
C ARG A 30 0.10 19.51 0.52
N ASN A 31 -0.16 20.55 1.30
CA ASN A 31 -1.21 21.55 0.97
C ASN A 31 -0.86 22.28 -0.32
N GLY A 32 -1.77 22.22 -1.30
CA GLY A 32 -1.53 22.83 -2.61
C GLY A 32 -0.36 22.21 -3.38
N ALA A 33 -0.01 20.97 -3.12
CA ALA A 33 1.12 20.33 -3.77
C ALA A 33 0.81 19.97 -5.23
N ALA A 34 1.85 19.91 -6.05
CA ALA A 34 1.77 19.60 -7.47
C ALA A 34 1.19 18.22 -7.76
N ASP A 35 1.45 17.23 -6.89
CA ASP A 35 0.96 15.87 -7.01
C ASP A 35 -0.56 15.74 -6.81
N PHE A 36 -1.23 16.73 -6.22
CA PHE A 36 -2.70 16.81 -6.19
C PHE A 36 -3.33 17.45 -7.43
N GLN A 37 -2.53 17.95 -8.36
CA GLN A 37 -3.01 18.65 -9.55
C GLN A 37 -3.21 17.72 -10.76
N MET A 38 -3.08 16.40 -10.60
CA MET A 38 -3.38 15.41 -11.63
C MET A 38 -4.86 15.51 -12.05
N THR A 39 -5.12 15.64 -13.34
CA THR A 39 -6.46 15.80 -13.93
C THR A 39 -6.92 14.54 -14.67
N GLU A 40 -8.21 14.47 -14.99
CA GLU A 40 -8.75 13.43 -15.86
C GLU A 40 -8.09 13.44 -17.24
N GLU A 41 -7.73 14.63 -17.77
CA GLU A 41 -7.02 14.78 -19.04
C GLU A 41 -5.64 14.11 -19.00
N ASP A 42 -4.90 14.28 -17.89
CA ASP A 42 -3.58 13.63 -17.70
C ASP A 42 -3.71 12.12 -17.77
N VAL A 43 -4.63 11.54 -17.01
CA VAL A 43 -4.82 10.08 -16.94
C VAL A 43 -5.47 9.51 -18.21
N ALA A 44 -6.23 10.31 -18.95
CA ALA A 44 -6.81 9.90 -20.24
C ALA A 44 -5.76 9.65 -21.31
N THR A 45 -4.56 10.25 -21.20
CA THR A 45 -3.46 10.05 -22.16
C THR A 45 -2.78 8.69 -22.03
N VAL A 46 -3.03 7.95 -20.94
CA VAL A 46 -2.37 6.67 -20.65
C VAL A 46 -2.91 5.57 -21.57
N GLU A 47 -2.00 4.82 -22.18
CA GLU A 47 -2.33 3.63 -22.96
C GLU A 47 -2.47 2.41 -22.04
N TYR A 48 -3.62 2.31 -21.34
CA TYR A 48 -3.87 1.29 -20.31
C TYR A 48 -3.63 -0.13 -20.81
N ALA A 49 -4.02 -0.45 -22.05
CA ALA A 49 -3.81 -1.79 -22.64
C ALA A 49 -2.33 -2.22 -22.74
N SER A 50 -1.37 -1.31 -22.53
CA SER A 50 0.05 -1.61 -22.53
C SER A 50 0.58 -2.03 -21.15
N TYR A 51 -0.27 -2.09 -20.13
CA TYR A 51 0.11 -2.39 -18.75
C TYR A 51 -0.57 -3.65 -18.21
N GLY A 52 -0.02 -4.22 -17.13
CA GLY A 52 -0.53 -5.41 -16.48
C GLY A 52 -1.47 -5.12 -15.31
N ALA A 53 -1.42 -3.92 -14.73
CA ALA A 53 -2.26 -3.50 -13.61
C ALA A 53 -2.24 -1.97 -13.47
N LEU A 54 -3.27 -1.42 -12.82
CA LEU A 54 -3.25 -0.07 -12.25
C LEU A 54 -2.99 -0.18 -10.74
N ILE A 55 -1.94 0.48 -10.26
CA ILE A 55 -1.60 0.55 -8.83
C ILE A 55 -1.79 1.98 -8.36
N THR A 56 -2.47 2.18 -7.24
CA THR A 56 -2.69 3.49 -6.63
C THR A 56 -2.61 3.44 -5.11
N ALA A 57 -2.39 4.60 -4.49
CA ALA A 57 -2.38 4.77 -3.05
C ALA A 57 -3.50 5.70 -2.57
N GLY A 58 -3.99 5.51 -1.35
CA GLY A 58 -5.11 6.27 -0.79
C GLY A 58 -4.85 7.76 -0.68
N THR A 59 -3.59 8.16 -0.57
CA THR A 59 -3.23 9.58 -0.46
C THR A 59 -3.63 10.42 -1.68
N VAL A 60 -3.74 9.84 -2.88
CA VAL A 60 -4.16 10.59 -4.09
C VAL A 60 -5.62 11.04 -4.05
N PHE A 61 -6.44 10.37 -3.21
CA PHE A 61 -7.85 10.70 -3.04
C PHE A 61 -8.13 11.83 -2.04
N ALA A 62 -7.11 12.35 -1.35
CA ALA A 62 -7.30 13.32 -0.28
C ALA A 62 -7.76 14.69 -0.77
N ALA A 63 -7.46 15.07 -2.02
CA ALA A 63 -7.83 16.35 -2.60
C ALA A 63 -8.27 16.25 -4.07
N GLU A 64 -9.01 17.26 -4.53
CA GLU A 64 -9.28 17.48 -5.95
C GLU A 64 -8.13 18.28 -6.58
N PRO A 65 -7.87 18.14 -7.91
CA PRO A 65 -8.58 17.26 -8.86
C PRO A 65 -8.12 15.81 -8.87
N SER A 66 -7.04 15.44 -8.14
CA SER A 66 -6.44 14.09 -8.21
C SER A 66 -7.40 12.99 -7.79
N ARG A 67 -8.36 13.26 -6.88
CA ARG A 67 -9.42 12.30 -6.51
C ARG A 67 -10.27 11.91 -7.70
N SER A 68 -10.85 12.89 -8.39
CA SER A 68 -11.67 12.67 -9.58
C SER A 68 -10.87 11.98 -10.69
N ALA A 69 -9.65 12.44 -10.94
CA ALA A 69 -8.74 11.83 -11.91
C ALA A 69 -8.45 10.35 -11.60
N THR A 70 -8.28 10.01 -10.32
CA THR A 70 -8.02 8.62 -9.94
C THR A 70 -9.25 7.73 -10.12
N PHE A 71 -10.45 8.19 -9.78
CA PHE A 71 -11.67 7.45 -10.09
C PHE A 71 -11.86 7.27 -11.60
N PHE A 72 -11.58 8.30 -12.39
CA PHE A 72 -11.59 8.19 -13.86
C PHE A 72 -10.54 7.19 -14.36
N ALA A 73 -9.34 7.15 -13.76
CA ALA A 73 -8.33 6.13 -14.07
C ALA A 73 -8.84 4.70 -13.78
N PHE A 74 -9.64 4.50 -12.72
CA PHE A 74 -10.29 3.22 -12.44
C PHE A 74 -11.24 2.79 -13.57
N GLU A 75 -12.06 3.71 -14.08
CA GLU A 75 -12.94 3.43 -15.21
C GLU A 75 -12.14 3.03 -16.46
N ARG A 76 -11.04 3.73 -16.73
CA ARG A 76 -10.15 3.44 -17.86
C ARG A 76 -9.45 2.09 -17.71
N ALA A 77 -8.97 1.77 -16.50
CA ALA A 77 -8.34 0.48 -16.21
C ALA A 77 -9.33 -0.69 -16.40
N LYS A 78 -10.54 -0.56 -15.85
CA LYS A 78 -11.61 -1.56 -16.02
C LYS A 78 -11.97 -1.76 -17.50
N ALA A 79 -12.10 -0.67 -18.26
CA ALA A 79 -12.38 -0.74 -19.69
C ALA A 79 -11.27 -1.44 -20.48
N ALA A 80 -10.03 -1.39 -19.99
CA ALA A 80 -8.87 -2.10 -20.57
C ALA A 80 -8.68 -3.52 -20.01
N GLY A 81 -9.54 -3.98 -19.08
CA GLY A 81 -9.42 -5.29 -18.43
C GLY A 81 -8.25 -5.42 -17.46
N LEU A 82 -7.76 -4.30 -16.93
CA LEU A 82 -6.66 -4.30 -15.97
C LEU A 82 -7.16 -4.48 -14.55
N PRO A 83 -6.50 -5.32 -13.73
CA PRO A 83 -6.74 -5.34 -12.30
C PRO A 83 -6.31 -4.02 -11.66
N ILE A 84 -7.07 -3.60 -10.65
CA ILE A 84 -6.79 -2.40 -9.87
C ILE A 84 -6.27 -2.83 -8.49
N VAL A 85 -5.08 -2.35 -8.15
CA VAL A 85 -4.40 -2.60 -6.88
C VAL A 85 -4.38 -1.32 -6.05
N PHE A 86 -4.86 -1.40 -4.84
CA PHE A 86 -5.02 -0.27 -3.94
C PHE A 86 -4.20 -0.45 -2.66
N ASP A 87 -3.22 0.43 -2.43
CA ASP A 87 -2.60 0.61 -1.12
C ASP A 87 -3.41 1.64 -0.34
N VAL A 88 -3.93 1.27 0.81
CA VAL A 88 -4.81 2.16 1.58
C VAL A 88 -4.11 3.44 1.99
N ASP A 89 -2.85 3.37 2.38
CA ASP A 89 -1.94 4.49 2.66
C ASP A 89 -2.64 5.73 3.28
N TYR A 90 -3.35 5.52 4.39
CA TYR A 90 -4.06 6.58 5.09
C TYR A 90 -3.11 7.52 5.83
N ARG A 91 -3.29 8.83 5.62
CA ARG A 91 -2.53 9.88 6.30
C ARG A 91 -3.52 10.89 6.89
N PRO A 92 -3.80 10.86 8.20
CA PRO A 92 -4.88 11.65 8.82
C PRO A 92 -4.83 13.14 8.50
N TYR A 93 -3.64 13.73 8.49
CA TYR A 93 -3.41 15.16 8.26
C TYR A 93 -3.64 15.61 6.81
N SER A 94 -3.83 14.68 5.87
CA SER A 94 -4.13 15.00 4.47
C SER A 94 -5.64 15.13 4.19
N TRP A 95 -6.50 14.79 5.16
CA TRP A 95 -7.94 14.73 4.98
C TRP A 95 -8.67 15.80 5.77
N PRO A 96 -9.83 16.28 5.28
CA PRO A 96 -10.66 17.23 6.02
C PRO A 96 -11.19 16.66 7.34
N SER A 97 -11.52 15.37 7.37
CA SER A 97 -11.90 14.62 8.58
C SER A 97 -11.74 13.11 8.38
N PRO A 98 -11.69 12.33 9.48
CA PRO A 98 -11.66 10.85 9.41
C PRO A 98 -12.87 10.26 8.68
N GLU A 99 -14.06 10.86 8.83
CA GLU A 99 -15.30 10.38 8.20
C GLU A 99 -15.21 10.52 6.68
N VAL A 100 -14.75 11.66 6.18
CA VAL A 100 -14.52 11.89 4.74
C VAL A 100 -13.49 10.89 4.20
N ALA A 101 -12.40 10.65 4.95
CA ALA A 101 -11.41 9.66 4.55
C ALA A 101 -12.00 8.25 4.49
N SER A 102 -12.73 7.83 5.53
CA SER A 102 -13.39 6.52 5.60
C SER A 102 -14.35 6.29 4.43
N GLU A 103 -15.20 7.28 4.11
CA GLU A 103 -16.15 7.21 3.00
C GLU A 103 -15.42 7.06 1.65
N VAL A 104 -14.46 7.95 1.38
CA VAL A 104 -13.76 7.98 0.09
C VAL A 104 -12.88 6.75 -0.11
N LEU A 105 -12.11 6.34 0.91
CA LEU A 105 -11.26 5.15 0.84
C LEU A 105 -12.09 3.87 0.72
N SER A 106 -13.23 3.77 1.43
CA SER A 106 -14.15 2.64 1.29
C SER A 106 -14.78 2.56 -0.11
N ARG A 107 -15.11 3.72 -0.70
CA ARG A 107 -15.61 3.81 -2.08
C ARG A 107 -14.54 3.40 -3.11
N ALA A 108 -13.29 3.77 -2.87
CA ALA A 108 -12.17 3.36 -3.72
C ALA A 108 -11.93 1.85 -3.59
N ALA A 109 -11.82 1.33 -2.36
CA ALA A 109 -11.61 -0.08 -2.07
C ALA A 109 -12.66 -0.99 -2.72
N ALA A 110 -13.94 -0.60 -2.68
CA ALA A 110 -15.04 -1.35 -3.31
C ALA A 110 -14.93 -1.48 -4.84
N GLN A 111 -13.97 -0.80 -5.47
CA GLN A 111 -13.76 -0.84 -6.91
C GLN A 111 -12.45 -1.55 -7.30
N CYS A 112 -11.68 -2.03 -6.34
CA CYS A 112 -10.36 -2.61 -6.54
C CYS A 112 -10.39 -4.14 -6.46
N ASP A 113 -9.51 -4.77 -7.22
CA ASP A 113 -9.37 -6.24 -7.25
C ASP A 113 -8.41 -6.73 -6.15
N MET A 114 -7.44 -5.90 -5.77
CA MET A 114 -6.54 -6.17 -4.66
C MET A 114 -6.43 -4.94 -3.76
N ILE A 115 -6.49 -5.16 -2.44
CA ILE A 115 -6.38 -4.10 -1.44
C ILE A 115 -5.30 -4.52 -0.44
N VAL A 116 -4.32 -3.64 -0.25
CA VAL A 116 -3.21 -3.82 0.68
C VAL A 116 -3.27 -2.69 1.70
N GLY A 117 -3.19 -3.02 2.97
CA GLY A 117 -3.20 -2.02 4.04
C GLY A 117 -2.74 -2.64 5.36
N ASN A 118 -2.49 -1.80 6.35
CA ASN A 118 -2.23 -2.26 7.71
C ASN A 118 -3.51 -2.25 8.56
N ASP A 119 -3.40 -2.76 9.79
CA ASP A 119 -4.51 -2.86 10.75
C ASP A 119 -5.11 -1.48 11.09
N GLU A 120 -4.29 -0.44 11.24
CA GLU A 120 -4.75 0.93 11.46
C GLU A 120 -5.55 1.46 10.25
N GLU A 121 -5.05 1.25 9.04
CA GLU A 121 -5.66 1.70 7.80
C GLU A 121 -7.02 1.06 7.55
N PHE A 122 -7.14 -0.24 7.77
CA PHE A 122 -8.45 -0.92 7.71
C PHE A 122 -9.36 -0.49 8.84
N GLY A 123 -8.84 -0.23 10.04
CA GLY A 123 -9.57 0.35 11.15
C GLY A 123 -10.16 1.72 10.81
N PHE A 124 -9.38 2.59 10.18
CA PHE A 124 -9.86 3.88 9.68
C PHE A 124 -10.95 3.73 8.62
N MET A 125 -10.79 2.81 7.67
CA MET A 125 -11.86 2.54 6.70
C MET A 125 -13.15 2.03 7.36
N ALA A 126 -13.03 1.33 8.47
CA ALA A 126 -14.18 0.85 9.26
C ALA A 126 -14.77 1.93 10.19
N ALA A 127 -14.13 3.11 10.28
CA ALA A 127 -14.38 4.14 11.30
C ALA A 127 -14.30 3.61 12.74
N ASP A 128 -13.60 2.51 12.96
CA ASP A 128 -13.42 1.83 14.23
C ASP A 128 -12.22 0.89 14.14
N TYR A 129 -11.17 1.13 14.96
CA TYR A 129 -9.95 0.36 14.91
C TYR A 129 -10.19 -1.15 15.12
N ASP A 130 -11.03 -1.50 16.08
CA ASP A 130 -11.32 -2.89 16.42
C ASP A 130 -12.10 -3.64 15.32
N LYS A 131 -12.64 -2.92 14.35
CA LYS A 131 -13.37 -3.48 13.19
C LYS A 131 -12.52 -3.59 11.93
N GLY A 132 -11.24 -3.25 11.96
CA GLY A 132 -10.35 -3.29 10.80
C GLY A 132 -10.30 -4.67 10.15
N LEU A 133 -10.12 -5.73 10.92
CA LEU A 133 -10.11 -7.10 10.40
C LEU A 133 -11.46 -7.51 9.79
N ALA A 134 -12.57 -7.17 10.45
CA ALA A 134 -13.91 -7.44 9.90
C ALA A 134 -14.17 -6.68 8.60
N LYS A 135 -13.66 -5.45 8.48
CA LYS A 135 -13.70 -4.67 7.22
C LYS A 135 -12.90 -5.37 6.11
N ALA A 136 -11.71 -5.86 6.42
CA ALA A 136 -10.88 -6.62 5.48
C ALA A 136 -11.60 -7.89 5.01
N GLN A 137 -12.20 -8.65 5.92
CA GLN A 137 -12.99 -9.85 5.60
C GLN A 137 -14.19 -9.52 4.72
N SER A 138 -14.95 -8.47 5.04
CA SER A 138 -16.11 -8.05 4.25
C SER A 138 -15.73 -7.68 2.80
N LEU A 139 -14.58 -7.02 2.60
CA LEU A 139 -14.08 -6.71 1.25
C LEU A 139 -13.63 -7.98 0.50
N ALA A 140 -13.06 -8.95 1.21
CA ALA A 140 -12.70 -10.24 0.64
C ALA A 140 -13.94 -11.06 0.24
N GLU A 141 -14.98 -11.06 1.05
CA GLU A 141 -16.28 -11.67 0.74
C GLU A 141 -16.95 -11.03 -0.49
N ALA A 142 -16.69 -9.73 -0.72
CA ALA A 142 -17.11 -9.02 -1.93
C ALA A 142 -16.27 -9.36 -3.17
N GLY A 143 -15.22 -10.17 -3.05
CA GLY A 143 -14.43 -10.71 -4.15
C GLY A 143 -13.03 -10.11 -4.32
N ALA A 144 -12.61 -9.15 -3.49
CA ALA A 144 -11.26 -8.59 -3.56
C ALA A 144 -10.22 -9.50 -2.89
N LEU A 145 -8.99 -9.50 -3.41
CA LEU A 145 -7.84 -10.04 -2.70
C LEU A 145 -7.39 -9.02 -1.66
N ILE A 146 -7.31 -9.42 -0.40
CA ILE A 146 -6.95 -8.52 0.70
C ILE A 146 -5.62 -8.95 1.32
N VAL A 147 -4.70 -8.02 1.51
CA VAL A 147 -3.49 -8.20 2.32
C VAL A 147 -3.56 -7.28 3.53
N TYR A 148 -3.92 -7.87 4.67
CA TYR A 148 -4.05 -7.20 5.96
C TYR A 148 -2.73 -7.34 6.73
N LYS A 149 -1.95 -6.26 6.82
CA LYS A 149 -0.63 -6.23 7.45
C LYS A 149 -0.76 -5.85 8.94
N MET A 150 0.03 -6.48 9.80
CA MET A 150 0.00 -6.28 11.25
C MET A 150 1.41 -6.01 11.82
N GLY A 151 2.27 -5.34 11.04
CA GLY A 151 3.64 -5.05 11.45
C GLY A 151 4.43 -6.31 11.78
N GLU A 152 5.02 -6.38 12.97
CA GLU A 152 5.81 -7.53 13.44
C GLU A 152 5.02 -8.84 13.57
N LYS A 153 3.70 -8.74 13.62
CA LYS A 153 2.81 -9.90 13.68
C LYS A 153 2.59 -10.56 12.30
N GLY A 154 3.16 -10.01 11.23
CA GLY A 154 3.04 -10.53 9.87
C GLY A 154 1.80 -10.04 9.14
N ALA A 155 1.19 -10.91 8.34
CA ALA A 155 0.02 -10.56 7.55
C ALA A 155 -1.00 -11.70 7.48
N ILE A 156 -2.27 -11.31 7.33
CA ILE A 156 -3.37 -12.19 6.96
C ILE A 156 -3.79 -11.79 5.54
N THR A 157 -3.81 -12.75 4.64
CA THR A 157 -4.26 -12.52 3.27
C THR A 157 -5.51 -13.35 2.99
N PHE A 158 -6.54 -12.70 2.49
CA PHE A 158 -7.79 -13.35 2.06
C PHE A 158 -7.83 -13.37 0.53
N ALA A 159 -7.92 -14.55 -0.05
CA ALA A 159 -7.98 -14.75 -1.50
C ALA A 159 -8.80 -15.99 -1.84
N ASN A 160 -9.76 -15.85 -2.74
CA ASN A 160 -10.60 -16.97 -3.24
C ASN A 160 -11.26 -17.80 -2.13
N GLY A 161 -11.66 -17.16 -1.04
CA GLY A 161 -12.27 -17.82 0.13
C GLY A 161 -11.27 -18.52 1.06
N GLU A 162 -9.98 -18.42 0.80
CA GLU A 162 -8.91 -18.96 1.64
C GLU A 162 -8.25 -17.85 2.46
N GLU A 163 -7.73 -18.23 3.62
CA GLU A 163 -6.93 -17.41 4.49
C GLU A 163 -5.48 -17.88 4.51
N ILE A 164 -4.54 -17.01 4.13
CA ILE A 164 -3.10 -17.26 4.14
C ILE A 164 -2.47 -16.39 5.23
N ARG A 165 -1.87 -17.01 6.24
CA ARG A 165 -1.09 -16.30 7.26
C ARG A 165 0.39 -16.41 6.97
N THR A 166 1.10 -15.29 7.09
CA THR A 166 2.54 -15.21 6.88
C THR A 166 3.20 -14.45 8.03
N GLY A 167 4.39 -14.88 8.41
CA GLY A 167 5.25 -14.13 9.32
C GLY A 167 6.07 -13.05 8.60
N ILE A 168 7.09 -12.53 9.29
CA ILE A 168 8.02 -11.53 8.79
C ILE A 168 9.45 -12.07 8.81
N TYR A 169 10.37 -11.39 8.13
CA TYR A 169 11.80 -11.60 8.27
C TYR A 169 12.34 -10.64 9.35
N PRO A 170 12.77 -11.16 10.53
CA PRO A 170 13.25 -10.33 11.62
C PRO A 170 14.53 -9.59 11.26
N VAL A 171 14.59 -8.30 11.55
CA VAL A 171 15.76 -7.44 11.35
C VAL A 171 15.84 -6.38 12.46
N ASP A 172 17.02 -5.81 12.64
CA ASP A 172 17.19 -4.62 13.48
C ASP A 172 16.66 -3.40 12.74
N ALA A 173 15.40 -3.04 13.01
CA ALA A 173 14.73 -1.94 12.35
C ALA A 173 15.25 -0.60 12.84
N MET A 174 15.59 0.31 11.92
CA MET A 174 16.01 1.69 12.20
C MET A 174 14.82 2.67 12.11
N LYS A 175 13.84 2.35 11.29
CA LYS A 175 12.69 3.20 10.96
C LYS A 175 11.58 2.42 10.26
N PRO A 176 10.29 2.78 10.41
CA PRO A 176 9.21 2.13 9.70
C PRO A 176 8.95 2.71 8.30
N THR A 177 9.48 3.91 7.99
CA THR A 177 9.17 4.65 6.77
C THR A 177 9.62 3.91 5.51
N GLY A 178 8.72 3.77 4.54
CA GLY A 178 8.95 3.09 3.27
C GLY A 178 8.73 1.57 3.31
N ALA A 179 8.37 1.00 4.46
CA ALA A 179 8.07 -0.43 4.57
C ALA A 179 6.88 -0.84 3.70
N GLY A 180 5.80 -0.05 3.70
CA GLY A 180 4.60 -0.29 2.89
C GLY A 180 4.89 -0.27 1.41
N ASP A 181 5.54 0.79 0.91
CA ASP A 181 5.91 0.93 -0.50
C ASP A 181 6.82 -0.21 -0.97
N SER A 182 7.80 -0.57 -0.13
CA SER A 182 8.74 -1.66 -0.43
C SER A 182 8.05 -3.02 -0.42
N PHE A 183 7.13 -3.25 0.51
CA PHE A 183 6.29 -4.44 0.53
C PHE A 183 5.46 -4.54 -0.75
N MET A 184 4.78 -3.46 -1.14
CA MET A 184 3.98 -3.41 -2.36
C MET A 184 4.83 -3.69 -3.60
N ALA A 185 6.01 -3.09 -3.69
CA ALA A 185 6.93 -3.32 -4.80
C ALA A 185 7.36 -4.80 -4.88
N GLY A 186 7.76 -5.41 -3.76
CA GLY A 186 8.13 -6.81 -3.69
C GLY A 186 6.97 -7.76 -4.02
N LEU A 187 5.78 -7.49 -3.51
CA LEU A 187 4.56 -8.23 -3.80
C LEU A 187 4.23 -8.20 -5.29
N MET A 188 4.09 -7.00 -5.85
CA MET A 188 3.65 -6.84 -7.23
C MET A 188 4.66 -7.34 -8.26
N THR A 189 5.95 -7.10 -8.04
CA THR A 189 7.02 -7.62 -8.92
C THR A 189 7.06 -9.14 -8.89
N SER A 190 6.86 -9.75 -7.73
CA SER A 190 6.85 -11.20 -7.57
C SER A 190 5.63 -11.84 -8.24
N LEU A 191 4.44 -11.25 -8.10
CA LEU A 191 3.24 -11.70 -8.81
C LEU A 191 3.42 -11.59 -10.33
N ALA A 192 3.96 -10.48 -10.81
CA ALA A 192 4.27 -10.28 -12.23
C ALA A 192 5.33 -11.27 -12.74
N GLY A 193 6.24 -11.70 -11.87
CA GLY A 193 7.25 -12.74 -12.13
C GLY A 193 6.72 -14.17 -12.07
N GLY A 194 5.43 -14.39 -11.75
CA GLY A 194 4.79 -15.70 -11.71
C GLY A 194 4.98 -16.47 -10.39
N HIS A 195 5.44 -15.83 -9.33
CA HIS A 195 5.48 -16.43 -8.00
C HIS A 195 4.07 -16.70 -7.46
N SER A 196 3.92 -17.72 -6.63
CA SER A 196 2.68 -17.95 -5.90
C SER A 196 2.34 -16.76 -5.00
N LEU A 197 1.04 -16.58 -4.67
CA LEU A 197 0.61 -15.49 -3.80
C LEU A 197 1.35 -15.49 -2.45
N ARG A 198 1.49 -16.66 -1.83
CA ARG A 198 2.23 -16.80 -0.57
C ARG A 198 3.69 -16.36 -0.69
N GLU A 199 4.39 -16.81 -1.74
CA GLU A 199 5.78 -16.39 -2.01
C GLU A 199 5.88 -14.89 -2.27
N ALA A 200 4.95 -14.33 -3.05
CA ALA A 200 4.92 -12.91 -3.34
C ALA A 200 4.73 -12.06 -2.08
N ILE A 201 3.87 -12.47 -1.15
CA ILE A 201 3.69 -11.82 0.15
C ILE A 201 4.98 -11.89 0.99
N LEU A 202 5.62 -13.05 1.04
CA LEU A 202 6.88 -13.23 1.78
C LEU A 202 8.02 -12.41 1.15
N ARG A 203 8.11 -12.34 -0.17
CA ARG A 203 9.08 -11.48 -0.86
C ARG A 203 8.81 -10.00 -0.61
N GLY A 204 7.54 -9.60 -0.55
CA GLY A 204 7.13 -8.26 -0.09
C GLY A 204 7.57 -7.97 1.34
N SER A 205 7.36 -8.92 2.26
CA SER A 205 7.82 -8.83 3.64
C SER A 205 9.34 -8.71 3.75
N ALA A 206 10.11 -9.46 2.96
CA ALA A 206 11.56 -9.36 2.90
C ALA A 206 12.01 -7.97 2.39
N CYS A 207 11.38 -7.44 1.34
CA CYS A 207 11.63 -6.07 0.85
C CYS A 207 11.38 -5.02 1.94
N ALA A 208 10.29 -5.14 2.69
CA ALA A 208 10.00 -4.28 3.83
C ALA A 208 11.11 -4.36 4.91
N SER A 209 11.52 -5.57 5.28
CA SER A 209 12.60 -5.80 6.26
C SER A 209 13.92 -5.16 5.82
N ILE A 210 14.31 -5.33 4.57
CA ILE A 210 15.51 -4.68 4.01
C ILE A 210 15.40 -3.15 4.11
N THR A 211 14.23 -2.60 3.80
CA THR A 211 14.04 -1.15 3.77
C THR A 211 14.07 -0.55 5.17
N VAL A 212 13.46 -1.18 6.16
CA VAL A 212 13.42 -0.65 7.54
C VAL A 212 14.77 -0.76 8.25
N SER A 213 15.65 -1.67 7.82
CA SER A 213 16.99 -1.87 8.39
C SER A 213 18.06 -0.90 7.85
N LYS A 214 17.70 -0.03 6.89
CA LYS A 214 18.64 0.89 6.24
C LYS A 214 18.19 2.34 6.36
N PRO A 215 19.11 3.31 6.36
CA PRO A 215 18.76 4.74 6.32
C PRO A 215 18.17 5.12 4.96
N GLY A 216 17.33 6.16 4.95
CA GLY A 216 16.64 6.63 3.74
C GLY A 216 15.34 5.88 3.47
N CYS A 217 14.60 6.26 2.44
CA CYS A 217 13.37 5.60 2.00
C CYS A 217 13.62 4.92 0.64
N ALA A 218 13.45 5.61 -0.46
CA ALA A 218 13.70 5.06 -1.80
C ALA A 218 15.13 4.50 -1.98
N PRO A 219 16.22 5.13 -1.48
CA PRO A 219 17.56 4.53 -1.57
C PRO A 219 17.77 3.24 -0.77
N ALA A 220 16.88 2.96 0.20
CA ALA A 220 16.93 1.75 1.01
C ALA A 220 16.20 0.56 0.39
N MET A 221 15.36 0.79 -0.62
CA MET A 221 14.58 -0.24 -1.28
C MET A 221 15.48 -1.22 -2.03
N ALA A 222 15.11 -2.49 -1.97
CA ALA A 222 15.87 -3.57 -2.60
C ALA A 222 15.58 -3.65 -4.11
N ASP A 223 16.62 -3.87 -4.89
CA ASP A 223 16.48 -4.47 -6.22
C ASP A 223 16.36 -6.00 -6.12
N THR A 224 16.12 -6.67 -7.25
CA THR A 224 15.93 -8.12 -7.28
C THR A 224 17.16 -8.87 -6.74
N ALA A 225 18.37 -8.44 -7.08
CA ALA A 225 19.59 -9.09 -6.64
C ALA A 225 19.78 -8.98 -5.11
N THR A 226 19.49 -7.80 -4.55
CA THR A 226 19.53 -7.57 -3.10
C THR A 226 18.49 -8.41 -2.38
N LEU A 227 17.28 -8.51 -2.93
CA LEU A 227 16.21 -9.34 -2.36
C LEU A 227 16.57 -10.82 -2.38
N ASP A 228 17.09 -11.33 -3.49
CA ASP A 228 17.45 -12.75 -3.61
C ASP A 228 18.64 -13.10 -2.69
N ALA A 229 19.63 -12.23 -2.55
CA ALA A 229 20.71 -12.40 -1.59
C ALA A 229 20.17 -12.41 -0.13
N PHE A 230 19.29 -11.47 0.21
CA PHE A 230 18.67 -11.44 1.54
C PHE A 230 17.90 -12.73 1.85
N LEU A 231 17.10 -13.22 0.91
CA LEU A 231 16.34 -14.47 1.08
C LEU A 231 17.23 -15.70 1.20
N ALA A 232 18.39 -15.71 0.54
CA ALA A 232 19.37 -16.80 0.63
C ALA A 232 20.10 -16.84 1.99
N ASP A 233 20.37 -15.66 2.56
CA ASP A 233 21.14 -15.52 3.81
C ASP A 233 20.26 -15.56 5.08
N HIS A 234 18.95 -15.36 4.96
CA HIS A 234 18.05 -15.34 6.13
C HIS A 234 17.47 -16.73 6.42
N PRO A 235 17.32 -17.07 7.71
CA PRO A 235 16.81 -18.40 8.13
C PRO A 235 15.34 -18.64 7.81
N GLY A 236 14.66 -17.67 7.22
CA GLY A 236 13.25 -17.73 6.87
C GLY A 236 12.38 -16.75 7.68
N PRO A 237 11.08 -16.67 7.35
CA PRO A 237 10.15 -15.84 8.10
C PRO A 237 9.86 -16.44 9.49
N THR A 238 9.40 -15.59 10.41
CA THR A 238 8.82 -16.05 11.69
C THR A 238 7.61 -16.95 11.42
N GLU A 239 7.28 -17.78 12.41
CA GLU A 239 6.01 -18.52 12.38
C GLU A 239 4.84 -17.50 12.32
N PRO A 240 3.84 -17.74 11.46
CA PRO A 240 2.68 -16.88 11.37
C PRO A 240 1.86 -16.94 12.68
N MET A 241 1.25 -15.82 13.05
CA MET A 241 0.37 -15.78 14.22
C MET A 241 -0.82 -16.71 14.05
N THR A 242 -1.09 -17.51 15.09
CA THR A 242 -2.30 -18.31 15.19
C THR A 242 -3.49 -17.47 15.69
N GLN A 243 -4.72 -17.88 15.41
CA GLN A 243 -5.94 -17.15 15.82
C GLN A 243 -5.99 -16.81 17.32
N SER A 244 -5.49 -17.70 18.19
CA SER A 244 -5.50 -17.50 19.63
C SER A 244 -4.60 -16.35 20.15
N ARG A 245 -3.72 -15.82 19.32
CA ARG A 245 -2.85 -14.68 19.65
C ARG A 245 -3.30 -13.37 19.00
N ALA A 246 -4.30 -13.39 18.13
CA ALA A 246 -4.83 -12.20 17.47
C ALA A 246 -5.87 -11.44 18.34
N GLU A 247 -6.40 -12.12 19.36
CA GLU A 247 -7.43 -11.57 20.28
C GLU A 247 -6.86 -11.03 21.62
N ALA A 248 -5.55 -10.99 21.77
CA ALA A 248 -4.85 -10.47 22.95
C ALA A 248 -4.08 -9.19 22.64
#